data_c25c88cb89094e1b87a9d4152e9442b9
#
_entry.id   c25c88cb89094e1b87a9d4152e9442b9
#
_cell.length_a   1.000
_cell.length_b   1.000
_cell.length_c   1.000
_cell.angle_alpha   90.00
_cell.angle_beta   90.00
_cell.angle_gamma   90.00
#
_symmetry.space_group_name_H-M   'P 1'
#
loop_
_entity.id
_entity.type
_entity.pdbx_description
1 polymer ?
#
loop_
_entity_poly.entity_id
_entity_poly.type
_entity_poly.pdbx_seq_one_letter_code
_entity_poly.pdbx_strand_id
1 'polypeptide(L)'
;ALTRSPMRMSATATPTHVTTKSDAIMAEAKTVMPGGVSSPVRAFKSVGGNPIVFDSVKGAYAFDVDGNQYVDYVGTWGPAICGHANDEVNEALVECLKKGTSFGAPSANENVLAKMVIDAVPSVEMVRFTNSGTEACMGMLRLVRAYTGREKVIKFEGCYHGHADGFLVQAGSGVATLGLPDSPGVPAGATQGTLVAEYNNLESVEALFADHEVAAVVLEPVVGNSGFIPPSKEFLEGIRALTEKNGALLVFDEVMTGFRISYGGAQQHFGVTPDVTTMGKVIGGGLPVGAYGGKKEIMEMVAPAGPMYQAGTLSGNPLAMTAGIKTLEILSRPGQYEKLAALTEKLVEGVLAEGKAAGHAICGGSISGMFGFFFCDGPVANFQEATASDTDKFARWHRAMLERGVYLAPSQYEAGF
;
A
#
# COMPACT_ATOMS: atom_id res chain seq x y z
N ALA A 1 0.16 0.12 47.36
CA ALA A 1 0.97 1.11 46.66
C ALA A 1 2.33 0.52 46.38
N LEU A 2 2.54 0.02 45.14
CA LEU A 2 3.84 -0.40 44.63
C LEU A 2 4.27 0.63 43.60
N THR A 3 5.15 1.54 44.01
CA THR A 3 5.83 2.50 43.16
C THR A 3 6.82 1.74 42.25
N ARG A 4 6.51 1.63 40.95
CA ARG A 4 7.49 1.19 39.97
C ARG A 4 8.44 2.35 39.65
N SER A 5 9.69 2.23 40.08
CA SER A 5 10.78 3.11 39.65
C SER A 5 10.93 3.03 38.09
N PRO A 6 11.22 4.16 37.42
CA PRO A 6 11.54 4.14 36.02
C PRO A 6 12.85 3.35 35.80
N MET A 7 12.79 2.35 34.95
CA MET A 7 13.97 1.59 34.52
C MET A 7 14.92 2.56 33.81
N ARG A 8 15.99 2.98 34.47
CA ARG A 8 17.11 3.67 33.82
C ARG A 8 17.74 2.66 32.84
N MET A 9 17.57 2.92 31.57
CA MET A 9 18.40 2.25 30.56
C MET A 9 19.85 2.64 30.82
N SER A 10 20.66 1.67 31.23
CA SER A 10 22.12 1.79 31.26
C SER A 10 22.59 2.17 29.86
N ALA A 11 23.42 3.20 29.77
CA ALA A 11 24.14 3.53 28.54
C ALA A 11 25.19 2.45 28.30
N THR A 12 24.75 1.28 27.84
CA THR A 12 25.65 0.30 27.21
C THR A 12 26.03 0.85 25.85
N ALA A 13 27.32 0.77 25.51
CA ALA A 13 27.84 1.17 24.21
C ALA A 13 26.90 0.68 23.12
N THR A 14 26.44 1.59 22.26
CA THR A 14 25.60 1.25 21.11
C THR A 14 26.33 0.14 20.35
N PRO A 15 25.70 -1.05 20.12
CA PRO A 15 26.33 -2.07 19.31
C PRO A 15 26.74 -1.43 17.99
N THR A 16 27.99 -1.64 17.55
CA THR A 16 28.42 -1.17 16.24
C THR A 16 27.55 -1.82 15.18
N HIS A 17 26.77 -1.02 14.46
CA HIS A 17 25.92 -1.49 13.37
C HIS A 17 26.82 -2.08 12.26
N VAL A 18 26.82 -3.40 12.13
CA VAL A 18 27.66 -4.15 11.18
C VAL A 18 26.82 -4.51 9.97
N THR A 19 27.36 -4.28 8.77
CA THR A 19 26.67 -4.58 7.50
C THR A 19 27.52 -5.41 6.53
N THR A 20 28.60 -6.01 7.01
CA THR A 20 29.61 -6.67 6.15
C THR A 20 29.03 -7.79 5.28
N LYS A 21 28.13 -8.63 5.85
CA LYS A 21 27.51 -9.72 5.09
C LYS A 21 26.43 -9.17 4.13
N SER A 22 25.63 -8.22 4.60
CA SER A 22 24.66 -7.51 3.76
C SER A 22 25.33 -6.86 2.56
N ASP A 23 26.46 -6.17 2.76
CA ASP A 23 27.22 -5.54 1.69
C ASP A 23 27.75 -6.57 0.67
N ALA A 24 28.28 -7.70 1.14
CA ALA A 24 28.76 -8.77 0.27
C ALA A 24 27.62 -9.39 -0.56
N ILE A 25 26.50 -9.70 0.05
CA ILE A 25 25.32 -10.25 -0.63
C ILE A 25 24.77 -9.25 -1.65
N MET A 26 24.69 -7.96 -1.30
CA MET A 26 24.23 -6.93 -2.23
C MET A 26 25.19 -6.68 -3.39
N ALA A 27 26.51 -6.84 -3.18
CA ALA A 27 27.50 -6.78 -4.26
C ALA A 27 27.25 -7.92 -5.27
N GLU A 28 27.04 -9.14 -4.80
CA GLU A 28 26.69 -10.28 -5.65
C GLU A 28 25.33 -10.08 -6.33
N ALA A 29 24.29 -9.68 -5.58
CA ALA A 29 22.96 -9.46 -6.10
C ALA A 29 22.92 -8.50 -7.31
N LYS A 30 23.74 -7.45 -7.28
CA LYS A 30 23.86 -6.49 -8.40
C LYS A 30 24.39 -7.12 -9.69
N THR A 31 25.05 -8.27 -9.63
CA THR A 31 25.56 -8.98 -10.81
C THR A 31 24.50 -9.87 -11.45
N VAL A 32 23.43 -10.23 -10.71
CA VAL A 32 22.42 -11.20 -11.14
C VAL A 32 21.00 -10.61 -11.24
N MET A 33 20.78 -9.46 -10.63
CA MET A 33 19.49 -8.75 -10.67
C MET A 33 19.70 -7.25 -10.92
N PRO A 34 18.84 -6.57 -11.68
CA PRO A 34 18.93 -5.12 -11.91
C PRO A 34 18.93 -4.35 -10.59
N GLY A 35 20.08 -3.69 -10.27
CA GLY A 35 20.27 -2.98 -9.00
C GLY A 35 20.30 -3.87 -7.74
N GLY A 36 20.33 -5.21 -7.90
CA GLY A 36 20.35 -6.18 -6.81
C GLY A 36 18.99 -6.41 -6.13
N VAL A 37 17.89 -5.93 -6.72
CA VAL A 37 16.56 -5.94 -6.07
C VAL A 37 15.45 -6.28 -7.06
N SER A 38 14.34 -6.81 -6.54
CA SER A 38 13.12 -7.08 -7.31
C SER A 38 12.07 -5.95 -7.21
N SER A 39 12.40 -4.84 -6.54
CA SER A 39 11.59 -3.62 -6.50
C SER A 39 12.49 -2.41 -6.26
N PRO A 40 12.36 -1.32 -7.06
CA PRO A 40 13.34 -0.23 -7.12
C PRO A 40 13.60 0.47 -5.78
N VAL A 41 12.58 0.70 -4.97
CA VAL A 41 12.70 1.41 -3.69
C VAL A 41 13.62 0.68 -2.71
N ARG A 42 13.70 -0.66 -2.79
CA ARG A 42 14.57 -1.49 -1.94
C ARG A 42 16.06 -1.28 -2.17
N ALA A 43 16.45 -0.58 -3.25
CA ALA A 43 17.85 -0.31 -3.58
C ALA A 43 18.50 0.85 -2.79
N PHE A 44 17.77 1.51 -1.87
CA PHE A 44 18.23 2.63 -1.02
C PHE A 44 18.72 3.86 -1.78
N LYS A 45 18.37 4.01 -3.08
CA LYS A 45 18.85 5.15 -3.88
C LYS A 45 18.51 6.50 -3.28
N SER A 46 17.31 6.65 -2.71
CA SER A 46 16.82 7.92 -2.15
C SER A 46 17.48 8.28 -0.81
N VAL A 47 17.96 7.30 -0.06
CA VAL A 47 18.49 7.52 1.29
C VAL A 47 19.99 7.32 1.37
N GLY A 48 20.61 6.71 0.34
CA GLY A 48 22.01 6.37 0.30
C GLY A 48 22.38 5.19 1.21
N GLY A 49 23.63 4.76 1.12
CA GLY A 49 24.13 3.54 1.77
C GLY A 49 23.75 2.29 0.96
N ASN A 50 23.95 1.13 1.57
CA ASN A 50 23.58 -0.15 1.00
C ASN A 50 22.32 -0.70 1.69
N PRO A 51 21.46 -1.43 0.96
CA PRO A 51 20.32 -2.14 1.55
C PRO A 51 20.76 -3.16 2.59
N ILE A 52 19.96 -3.31 3.63
CA ILE A 52 20.10 -4.37 4.64
C ILE A 52 19.48 -5.65 4.08
N VAL A 53 20.14 -6.78 4.27
CA VAL A 53 19.66 -8.10 3.87
C VAL A 53 19.10 -8.82 5.09
N PHE A 54 17.79 -9.00 5.13
CA PHE A 54 17.14 -9.70 6.24
C PHE A 54 17.28 -11.22 6.11
N ASP A 55 17.48 -11.88 7.25
CA ASP A 55 17.50 -13.32 7.42
C ASP A 55 16.13 -13.82 7.91
N SER A 56 15.58 -13.15 8.91
CA SER A 56 14.32 -13.56 9.53
C SER A 56 13.52 -12.38 10.08
N VAL A 57 12.25 -12.65 10.37
CA VAL A 57 11.32 -11.67 10.94
C VAL A 57 10.41 -12.31 11.97
N LYS A 58 10.05 -11.60 13.07
CA LYS A 58 9.07 -12.06 14.05
C LYS A 58 8.39 -10.90 14.77
N GLY A 59 7.07 -10.90 14.81
CA GLY A 59 6.31 -9.85 15.47
C GLY A 59 6.60 -8.46 14.87
N ALA A 60 7.10 -7.53 15.68
CA ALA A 60 7.49 -6.19 15.24
C ALA A 60 8.97 -6.08 14.81
N TYR A 61 9.69 -7.21 14.74
CA TYR A 61 11.14 -7.20 14.56
C TYR A 61 11.57 -7.87 13.27
N ALA A 62 12.61 -7.29 12.63
CA ALA A 62 13.37 -7.89 11.56
C ALA A 62 14.82 -8.11 12.01
N PHE A 63 15.44 -9.20 11.54
CA PHE A 63 16.80 -9.59 11.86
C PHE A 63 17.56 -9.73 10.56
N ASP A 64 18.72 -9.08 10.47
CA ASP A 64 19.56 -9.17 9.27
C ASP A 64 20.58 -10.31 9.35
N VAL A 65 21.23 -10.58 8.22
CA VAL A 65 22.27 -11.60 8.10
C VAL A 65 23.54 -11.30 8.90
N ASP A 66 23.74 -10.06 9.34
CA ASP A 66 24.83 -9.60 10.17
C ASP A 66 24.55 -9.74 11.67
N GLY A 67 23.29 -10.05 12.05
CA GLY A 67 22.84 -10.25 13.42
C GLY A 67 22.29 -8.98 14.08
N ASN A 68 22.05 -7.91 13.32
CA ASN A 68 21.38 -6.74 13.86
C ASN A 68 19.86 -6.99 13.93
N GLN A 69 19.23 -6.36 14.92
CA GLN A 69 17.77 -6.36 15.12
C GLN A 69 17.21 -4.98 14.87
N TYR A 70 16.06 -4.95 14.18
CA TYR A 70 15.35 -3.72 13.85
C TYR A 70 13.89 -3.80 14.28
N VAL A 71 13.36 -2.68 14.82
CA VAL A 71 11.91 -2.46 14.86
C VAL A 71 11.47 -2.09 13.45
N ASP A 72 10.57 -2.87 12.87
CA ASP A 72 10.15 -2.72 11.48
C ASP A 72 8.85 -1.91 11.36
N TYR A 73 8.96 -0.72 10.78
CA TYR A 73 7.85 0.15 10.41
C TYR A 73 7.53 0.12 8.89
N VAL A 74 8.17 -0.76 8.14
CA VAL A 74 7.82 -1.03 6.73
C VAL A 74 6.71 -2.08 6.63
N GLY A 75 6.68 -3.05 7.58
CA GLY A 75 5.63 -4.05 7.67
C GLY A 75 5.38 -4.81 6.36
N THR A 76 6.46 -5.17 5.63
CA THR A 76 6.38 -5.78 4.30
C THR A 76 5.61 -4.91 3.28
N TRP A 77 5.66 -3.58 3.42
CA TRP A 77 4.88 -2.61 2.62
C TRP A 77 3.37 -2.72 2.84
N GLY A 78 2.97 -3.13 4.06
CA GLY A 78 1.59 -3.20 4.48
C GLY A 78 1.04 -4.58 4.87
N PRO A 79 1.40 -5.71 4.25
CA PRO A 79 0.83 -7.03 4.57
C PRO A 79 0.98 -7.48 6.03
N ALA A 80 2.05 -7.07 6.73
CA ALA A 80 2.37 -7.60 8.07
C ALA A 80 1.56 -6.96 9.21
N ILE A 81 0.29 -6.64 8.99
CA ILE A 81 -0.58 -5.98 9.99
C ILE A 81 -0.77 -6.77 11.29
N CYS A 82 -0.72 -8.11 11.23
CA CYS A 82 -0.80 -8.99 12.39
C CYS A 82 0.57 -9.26 13.05
N GLY A 83 1.62 -8.54 12.64
CA GLY A 83 3.01 -8.83 12.95
C GLY A 83 3.60 -9.91 12.05
N HIS A 84 4.92 -9.87 11.92
CA HIS A 84 5.67 -10.85 11.13
C HIS A 84 5.58 -12.25 11.70
N ALA A 85 5.57 -13.26 10.81
CA ALA A 85 5.59 -14.68 11.14
C ALA A 85 4.57 -15.00 12.26
N ASN A 86 3.34 -14.49 12.13
CA ASN A 86 2.26 -14.73 13.09
C ASN A 86 2.00 -16.23 13.20
N ASP A 87 1.96 -16.76 14.44
CA ASP A 87 1.90 -18.19 14.67
C ASP A 87 0.60 -18.80 14.13
N GLU A 88 -0.56 -18.17 14.32
CA GLU A 88 -1.84 -18.67 13.81
C GLU A 88 -1.87 -18.74 12.29
N VAL A 89 -1.27 -17.75 11.61
CA VAL A 89 -1.16 -17.75 10.13
C VAL A 89 -0.21 -18.83 9.67
N ASN A 90 0.96 -18.96 10.32
CA ASN A 90 1.96 -19.97 9.97
C ASN A 90 1.44 -21.41 10.17
N GLU A 91 0.74 -21.67 11.26
CA GLU A 91 0.13 -22.99 11.53
C GLU A 91 -0.91 -23.35 10.45
N ALA A 92 -1.77 -22.40 10.08
CA ALA A 92 -2.74 -22.62 9.00
C ALA A 92 -2.07 -22.89 7.65
N LEU A 93 -0.97 -22.19 7.35
CA LEU A 93 -0.18 -22.42 6.14
C LEU A 93 0.50 -23.79 6.13
N VAL A 94 1.07 -24.24 7.25
CA VAL A 94 1.67 -25.58 7.39
C VAL A 94 0.63 -26.67 7.10
N GLU A 95 -0.59 -26.53 7.63
CA GLU A 95 -1.68 -27.48 7.34
C GLU A 95 -2.13 -27.43 5.87
N CYS A 96 -2.15 -26.25 5.27
CA CYS A 96 -2.47 -26.09 3.85
C CYS A 96 -1.41 -26.73 2.95
N LEU A 97 -0.12 -26.57 3.26
CA LEU A 97 1.01 -27.13 2.52
C LEU A 97 0.93 -28.66 2.37
N LYS A 98 0.38 -29.37 3.37
CA LYS A 98 0.18 -30.82 3.30
C LYS A 98 -0.78 -31.25 2.18
N LYS A 99 -1.61 -30.31 1.65
CA LYS A 99 -2.60 -30.55 0.60
C LYS A 99 -2.13 -30.07 -0.77
N GLY A 100 -1.02 -29.36 -0.83
CA GLY A 100 -0.44 -28.79 -2.06
C GLY A 100 -0.43 -27.26 -2.07
N THR A 101 0.40 -26.69 -2.94
CA THR A 101 0.62 -25.24 -3.05
C THR A 101 -0.27 -24.57 -4.08
N SER A 102 -0.70 -25.32 -5.10
CA SER A 102 -1.58 -24.86 -6.19
C SER A 102 -2.32 -26.02 -6.80
N PHE A 103 -3.55 -25.81 -7.24
CA PHE A 103 -4.39 -26.90 -7.77
C PHE A 103 -4.64 -26.79 -9.27
N GLY A 104 -4.51 -25.59 -9.87
CA GLY A 104 -4.96 -25.35 -11.26
C GLY A 104 -6.47 -25.54 -11.43
N ALA A 105 -7.23 -25.47 -10.34
CA ALA A 105 -8.66 -25.67 -10.25
C ALA A 105 -9.23 -24.84 -9.11
N PRO A 106 -10.55 -24.53 -9.08
CA PRO A 106 -11.18 -23.83 -7.97
C PRO A 106 -10.98 -24.53 -6.63
N SER A 107 -10.84 -23.76 -5.56
CA SER A 107 -10.72 -24.25 -4.19
C SER A 107 -11.82 -23.70 -3.29
N ALA A 108 -12.21 -24.43 -2.24
CA ALA A 108 -13.20 -23.96 -1.28
C ALA A 108 -12.73 -22.70 -0.53
N ASN A 109 -11.42 -22.52 -0.36
CA ASN A 109 -10.84 -21.36 0.33
C ASN A 109 -11.08 -20.05 -0.45
N GLU A 110 -11.20 -20.11 -1.78
CA GLU A 110 -11.58 -18.94 -2.57
C GLU A 110 -12.98 -18.45 -2.18
N ASN A 111 -13.94 -19.37 -2.03
CA ASN A 111 -15.30 -19.01 -1.60
C ASN A 111 -15.33 -18.42 -0.18
N VAL A 112 -14.50 -18.95 0.72
CA VAL A 112 -14.41 -18.45 2.10
C VAL A 112 -13.88 -17.02 2.11
N LEU A 113 -12.72 -16.78 1.49
CA LEU A 113 -12.13 -15.45 1.45
C LEU A 113 -13.01 -14.44 0.69
N ALA A 114 -13.64 -14.87 -0.43
CA ALA A 114 -14.57 -14.04 -1.17
C ALA A 114 -15.75 -13.56 -0.31
N LYS A 115 -16.36 -14.45 0.47
CA LYS A 115 -17.44 -14.08 1.39
C LYS A 115 -16.96 -13.13 2.48
N MET A 116 -15.80 -13.37 3.07
CA MET A 116 -15.23 -12.47 4.08
C MET A 116 -15.00 -11.05 3.54
N VAL A 117 -14.54 -10.94 2.29
CA VAL A 117 -14.38 -9.65 1.61
C VAL A 117 -15.72 -8.98 1.34
N ILE A 118 -16.70 -9.73 0.81
CA ILE A 118 -18.05 -9.22 0.51
C ILE A 118 -18.76 -8.75 1.79
N ASP A 119 -18.65 -9.52 2.87
CA ASP A 119 -19.27 -9.19 4.15
C ASP A 119 -18.64 -7.95 4.82
N ALA A 120 -17.37 -7.67 4.55
CA ALA A 120 -16.63 -6.60 5.19
C ALA A 120 -16.65 -5.28 4.40
N VAL A 121 -16.52 -5.33 3.06
CA VAL A 121 -16.24 -4.17 2.21
C VAL A 121 -17.53 -3.66 1.57
N PRO A 122 -18.02 -2.46 1.94
CA PRO A 122 -19.38 -1.98 1.58
C PRO A 122 -19.72 -1.97 0.09
N SER A 123 -18.74 -1.72 -0.79
CA SER A 123 -18.97 -1.66 -2.24
C SER A 123 -18.97 -3.03 -2.93
N VAL A 124 -18.53 -4.09 -2.25
CA VAL A 124 -18.21 -5.37 -2.90
C VAL A 124 -19.37 -6.36 -2.77
N GLU A 125 -20.07 -6.60 -3.85
CA GLU A 125 -21.10 -7.65 -3.98
C GLU A 125 -20.54 -8.91 -4.68
N MET A 126 -19.46 -8.74 -5.45
CA MET A 126 -18.75 -9.82 -6.15
C MET A 126 -17.28 -9.47 -6.28
N VAL A 127 -16.39 -10.47 -6.20
CA VAL A 127 -14.93 -10.29 -6.22
C VAL A 127 -14.25 -11.26 -7.18
N ARG A 128 -13.13 -10.82 -7.79
CA ARG A 128 -12.21 -11.62 -8.59
C ARG A 128 -10.82 -11.53 -7.99
N PHE A 129 -10.21 -12.67 -7.68
CA PHE A 129 -8.84 -12.75 -7.19
C PHE A 129 -7.81 -12.71 -8.34
N THR A 130 -6.67 -12.12 -8.04
CA THR A 130 -5.46 -12.02 -8.88
C THR A 130 -4.22 -12.29 -8.03
N ASN A 131 -3.00 -12.18 -8.58
CA ASN A 131 -1.77 -12.47 -7.84
C ASN A 131 -1.08 -11.21 -7.28
N SER A 132 -1.51 -10.04 -7.67
CA SER A 132 -0.91 -8.78 -7.22
C SER A 132 -1.89 -7.60 -7.33
N GLY A 133 -1.58 -6.50 -6.62
CA GLY A 133 -2.31 -5.24 -6.79
C GLY A 133 -2.22 -4.69 -8.21
N THR A 134 -1.09 -4.87 -8.90
CA THR A 134 -0.94 -4.49 -10.31
C THR A 134 -1.93 -5.23 -11.21
N GLU A 135 -2.04 -6.55 -11.05
CA GLU A 135 -3.02 -7.34 -11.81
C GLU A 135 -4.47 -6.93 -11.48
N ALA A 136 -4.76 -6.64 -10.22
CA ALA A 136 -6.06 -6.15 -9.79
C ALA A 136 -6.41 -4.82 -10.47
N CYS A 137 -5.50 -3.85 -10.44
CA CYS A 137 -5.69 -2.54 -11.09
C CYS A 137 -5.77 -2.66 -12.63
N MET A 138 -4.99 -3.55 -13.24
CA MET A 138 -5.06 -3.84 -14.68
C MET A 138 -6.40 -4.46 -15.05
N GLY A 139 -6.91 -5.40 -14.25
CA GLY A 139 -8.24 -6.00 -14.42
C GLY A 139 -9.35 -4.96 -14.25
N MET A 140 -9.28 -4.16 -13.20
CA MET A 140 -10.22 -3.07 -12.90
C MET A 140 -10.26 -2.03 -14.03
N LEU A 141 -9.09 -1.58 -14.54
CA LEU A 141 -9.04 -0.61 -15.65
C LEU A 141 -9.78 -1.11 -16.90
N ARG A 142 -9.59 -2.40 -17.24
CA ARG A 142 -10.31 -3.03 -18.34
C ARG A 142 -11.81 -3.13 -18.05
N LEU A 143 -12.16 -3.45 -16.80
CA LEU A 143 -13.55 -3.60 -16.34
C LEU A 143 -14.34 -2.30 -16.48
N VAL A 144 -13.81 -1.19 -15.94
CA VAL A 144 -14.52 0.10 -15.98
C VAL A 144 -14.72 0.60 -17.40
N ARG A 145 -13.75 0.36 -18.29
CA ARG A 145 -13.85 0.69 -19.71
C ARG A 145 -14.90 -0.19 -20.41
N ALA A 146 -14.88 -1.50 -20.16
CA ALA A 146 -15.82 -2.44 -20.77
C ALA A 146 -17.27 -2.18 -20.33
N TYR A 147 -17.48 -1.86 -19.05
CA TYR A 147 -18.81 -1.60 -18.51
C TYR A 147 -19.40 -0.28 -19.01
N THR A 148 -18.61 0.79 -19.03
CA THR A 148 -19.08 2.12 -19.43
C THR A 148 -19.07 2.37 -20.93
N GLY A 149 -18.32 1.58 -21.69
CA GLY A 149 -18.06 1.82 -23.12
C GLY A 149 -17.17 3.04 -23.39
N ARG A 150 -16.55 3.61 -22.34
CA ARG A 150 -15.69 4.79 -22.42
C ARG A 150 -14.22 4.40 -22.24
N GLU A 151 -13.30 5.17 -22.85
CA GLU A 151 -11.87 4.81 -22.85
C GLU A 151 -11.06 5.53 -21.76
N LYS A 152 -11.43 6.77 -21.40
CA LYS A 152 -10.63 7.62 -20.53
C LYS A 152 -10.91 7.35 -19.06
N VAL A 153 -9.86 7.38 -18.25
CA VAL A 153 -9.93 7.34 -16.79
C VAL A 153 -9.16 8.52 -16.21
N ILE A 154 -9.61 9.04 -15.08
CA ILE A 154 -8.87 10.04 -14.29
C ILE A 154 -8.18 9.32 -13.16
N LYS A 155 -6.88 9.57 -12.98
CA LYS A 155 -6.09 9.24 -11.77
C LYS A 155 -5.51 10.54 -11.18
N PHE A 156 -4.84 10.43 -10.05
CA PHE A 156 -4.22 11.58 -9.40
C PHE A 156 -2.70 11.53 -9.46
N GLU A 157 -2.08 12.70 -9.59
CA GLU A 157 -0.63 12.87 -9.55
C GLU A 157 -0.06 12.25 -8.26
N GLY A 158 1.03 11.52 -8.39
CA GLY A 158 1.66 10.84 -7.26
C GLY A 158 0.99 9.53 -6.81
N CYS A 159 -0.27 9.25 -7.17
CA CYS A 159 -0.90 7.97 -6.88
C CYS A 159 -0.32 6.83 -7.71
N TYR A 160 -0.18 5.67 -7.08
CA TYR A 160 0.36 4.46 -7.70
C TYR A 160 -0.69 3.34 -7.76
N HIS A 161 -0.99 2.86 -8.97
CA HIS A 161 -1.97 1.81 -9.23
C HIS A 161 -1.34 0.59 -9.93
N GLY A 162 -0.14 0.22 -9.47
CA GLY A 162 0.62 -0.85 -10.10
C GLY A 162 1.43 -0.36 -11.31
N HIS A 163 2.18 -1.29 -11.92
CA HIS A 163 3.11 -0.98 -13.00
C HIS A 163 2.63 -1.42 -14.39
N ALA A 164 1.31 -1.54 -14.58
CA ALA A 164 0.73 -1.71 -15.91
C ALA A 164 0.85 -0.40 -16.72
N ASP A 165 1.16 -0.50 -18.00
CA ASP A 165 1.45 0.64 -18.88
C ASP A 165 0.42 1.77 -18.78
N GLY A 166 -0.87 1.43 -18.71
CA GLY A 166 -1.95 2.41 -18.63
C GLY A 166 -1.95 3.29 -17.37
N PHE A 167 -1.19 2.94 -16.34
CA PHE A 167 -1.09 3.71 -15.10
C PHE A 167 0.30 4.33 -14.86
N LEU A 168 1.27 4.08 -15.73
CA LEU A 168 2.62 4.66 -15.61
C LEU A 168 2.69 6.09 -16.17
N VAL A 169 1.82 6.94 -15.67
CA VAL A 169 1.75 8.39 -15.94
C VAL A 169 1.76 9.11 -14.60
N GLN A 170 2.72 9.97 -14.36
CA GLN A 170 2.89 10.73 -13.11
C GLN A 170 2.59 9.89 -11.86
N ALA A 171 3.17 8.67 -11.83
CA ALA A 171 2.92 7.66 -10.81
C ALA A 171 3.87 7.83 -9.61
N GLY A 172 3.40 7.46 -8.44
CA GLY A 172 3.94 7.65 -7.08
C GLY A 172 5.41 7.35 -6.80
N SER A 173 5.72 6.81 -5.63
CA SER A 173 7.07 6.73 -5.05
C SER A 173 8.14 6.11 -5.95
N GLY A 174 7.81 5.06 -6.70
CA GLY A 174 8.76 4.41 -7.59
C GLY A 174 9.26 5.32 -8.70
N VAL A 175 8.37 6.07 -9.34
CA VAL A 175 8.69 7.03 -10.39
C VAL A 175 9.31 8.31 -9.80
N ALA A 176 8.75 8.83 -8.71
CA ALA A 176 9.30 10.00 -8.00
C ALA A 176 10.72 9.74 -7.48
N THR A 177 10.97 8.54 -6.92
CA THR A 177 12.29 8.13 -6.41
C THR A 177 13.33 8.02 -7.52
N LEU A 178 12.92 7.64 -8.74
CA LEU A 178 13.82 7.53 -9.89
C LEU A 178 13.95 8.84 -10.68
N GLY A 179 13.12 9.86 -10.38
CA GLY A 179 13.08 11.12 -11.10
C GLY A 179 12.60 10.99 -12.56
N LEU A 180 11.82 9.95 -12.84
CA LEU A 180 11.31 9.67 -14.18
C LEU A 180 9.82 10.05 -14.22
N PRO A 181 9.40 11.00 -15.09
CA PRO A 181 8.00 11.37 -15.26
C PRO A 181 7.17 10.24 -15.86
N ASP A 182 7.77 9.44 -16.76
CA ASP A 182 7.19 8.30 -17.44
C ASP A 182 8.24 7.18 -17.55
N SER A 183 7.79 5.91 -17.56
CA SER A 183 8.71 4.80 -17.71
C SER A 183 9.14 4.65 -19.18
N PRO A 184 10.45 4.58 -19.49
CA PRO A 184 10.91 4.19 -20.84
C PRO A 184 10.31 2.85 -21.24
N GLY A 185 9.87 2.75 -22.49
CA GLY A 185 9.26 1.54 -23.05
C GLY A 185 7.72 1.52 -22.99
N VAL A 186 7.10 2.43 -22.26
CA VAL A 186 5.64 2.62 -22.29
C VAL A 186 5.27 3.41 -23.54
N PRO A 187 4.47 2.85 -24.48
CA PRO A 187 4.09 3.56 -25.69
C PRO A 187 3.03 4.62 -25.37
N ALA A 188 3.07 5.76 -26.07
CA ALA A 188 2.12 6.86 -25.87
C ALA A 188 0.66 6.41 -25.96
N GLY A 189 0.34 5.47 -26.86
CA GLY A 189 -1.00 4.90 -26.99
C GLY A 189 -1.52 4.16 -25.76
N ALA A 190 -0.64 3.68 -24.88
CA ALA A 190 -1.06 3.02 -23.65
C ALA A 190 -1.51 4.02 -22.57
N THR A 191 -0.97 5.23 -22.57
CA THR A 191 -1.19 6.25 -21.52
C THR A 191 -2.17 7.35 -21.94
N GLN A 192 -2.44 7.55 -23.23
CA GLN A 192 -3.32 8.62 -23.74
C GLN A 192 -4.76 8.55 -23.22
N GLY A 193 -5.19 7.38 -22.76
CA GLY A 193 -6.50 7.17 -22.12
C GLY A 193 -6.48 7.44 -20.60
N THR A 194 -5.35 7.87 -20.02
CA THR A 194 -5.22 8.13 -18.57
C THR A 194 -4.96 9.61 -18.36
N LEU A 195 -5.96 10.28 -17.81
CA LEU A 195 -5.92 11.70 -17.46
C LEU A 195 -5.41 11.85 -16.03
N VAL A 196 -4.69 12.93 -15.74
CA VAL A 196 -4.12 13.17 -14.42
C VAL A 196 -4.71 14.44 -13.82
N ALA A 197 -5.23 14.34 -12.59
CA ALA A 197 -5.74 15.43 -11.79
C ALA A 197 -4.85 15.65 -10.56
N GLU A 198 -5.00 16.78 -9.90
CA GLU A 198 -4.36 17.09 -8.63
C GLU A 198 -5.18 16.53 -7.46
N TYR A 199 -4.53 15.84 -6.53
CA TYR A 199 -5.19 15.29 -5.35
C TYR A 199 -5.64 16.39 -4.40
N ASN A 200 -6.82 16.26 -3.77
CA ASN A 200 -7.49 17.26 -2.96
C ASN A 200 -7.92 18.55 -3.72
N ASN A 201 -7.97 18.50 -5.06
CA ASN A 201 -8.40 19.60 -5.91
C ASN A 201 -9.57 19.15 -6.81
N LEU A 202 -10.83 19.48 -6.43
CA LEU A 202 -12.02 19.14 -7.22
C LEU A 202 -12.10 19.89 -8.56
N GLU A 203 -11.61 21.13 -8.63
CA GLU A 203 -11.65 21.93 -9.85
C GLU A 203 -10.85 21.26 -10.97
N SER A 204 -9.71 20.62 -10.62
CA SER A 204 -8.90 19.89 -11.59
C SER A 204 -9.65 18.69 -12.20
N VAL A 205 -10.51 18.05 -11.43
CA VAL A 205 -11.34 16.92 -11.88
C VAL A 205 -12.52 17.42 -12.70
N GLU A 206 -13.18 18.51 -12.29
CA GLU A 206 -14.29 19.14 -13.04
C GLU A 206 -13.86 19.58 -14.43
N ALA A 207 -12.68 20.19 -14.56
CA ALA A 207 -12.12 20.59 -15.85
C ALA A 207 -11.92 19.38 -16.79
N LEU A 208 -11.45 18.24 -16.27
CA LEU A 208 -11.30 17.03 -17.08
C LEU A 208 -12.64 16.42 -17.52
N PHE A 209 -13.66 16.48 -16.67
CA PHE A 209 -15.02 16.05 -17.05
C PHE A 209 -15.67 16.99 -18.10
N ALA A 210 -15.30 18.27 -18.10
CA ALA A 210 -15.83 19.22 -19.09
C ALA A 210 -15.33 18.89 -20.52
N ASP A 211 -14.10 18.39 -20.63
CA ASP A 211 -13.44 18.16 -21.92
C ASP A 211 -13.49 16.69 -22.37
N HIS A 212 -13.86 15.76 -21.49
CA HIS A 212 -13.71 14.33 -21.78
C HIS A 212 -14.87 13.46 -21.28
N GLU A 213 -15.20 12.43 -22.06
CA GLU A 213 -16.05 11.32 -21.62
C GLU A 213 -15.19 10.34 -20.78
N VAL A 214 -15.40 10.33 -19.47
CA VAL A 214 -14.60 9.58 -18.51
C VAL A 214 -15.33 8.30 -18.09
N ALA A 215 -14.65 7.17 -18.15
CA ALA A 215 -15.14 5.87 -17.68
C ALA A 215 -15.14 5.79 -16.15
N ALA A 216 -14.06 6.25 -15.52
CA ALA A 216 -13.91 6.17 -14.07
C ALA A 216 -12.93 7.22 -13.54
N VAL A 217 -13.12 7.58 -12.26
CA VAL A 217 -12.11 8.24 -11.43
C VAL A 217 -11.53 7.20 -10.48
N VAL A 218 -10.20 7.06 -10.50
CA VAL A 218 -9.43 6.08 -9.72
C VAL A 218 -8.54 6.80 -8.75
N LEU A 219 -8.63 6.52 -7.45
CA LEU A 219 -7.78 7.14 -6.43
C LEU A 219 -7.40 6.17 -5.32
N GLU A 220 -6.23 6.40 -4.71
CA GLU A 220 -5.93 5.90 -3.37
C GLU A 220 -6.74 6.76 -2.37
N PRO A 221 -7.67 6.20 -1.60
CA PRO A 221 -8.48 7.03 -0.68
C PRO A 221 -7.67 7.64 0.48
N VAL A 222 -6.52 7.08 0.79
CA VAL A 222 -5.40 7.73 1.49
C VAL A 222 -4.17 7.44 0.67
N VAL A 223 -3.50 8.47 0.17
CA VAL A 223 -2.29 8.29 -0.62
C VAL A 223 -1.17 7.76 0.26
N GLY A 224 -0.52 6.70 -0.17
CA GLY A 224 0.59 6.08 0.54
C GLY A 224 1.86 5.96 -0.30
N ASN A 225 1.77 6.23 -1.60
CA ASN A 225 2.88 6.15 -2.55
C ASN A 225 3.48 7.52 -2.92
N SER A 226 3.08 8.57 -2.21
CA SER A 226 3.69 9.90 -2.25
C SER A 226 3.97 10.42 -0.84
N GLY A 227 4.17 9.52 0.09
CA GLY A 227 4.08 9.75 1.51
C GLY A 227 2.63 9.60 2.00
N PHE A 228 2.37 9.94 3.25
CA PHE A 228 1.03 9.86 3.85
C PHE A 228 0.27 11.15 3.57
N ILE A 229 -0.71 11.11 2.64
CA ILE A 229 -1.56 12.25 2.29
C ILE A 229 -3.03 11.84 2.44
N PRO A 230 -3.72 12.29 3.50
CA PRO A 230 -5.14 12.02 3.66
C PRO A 230 -6.00 12.88 2.73
N PRO A 231 -7.17 12.39 2.32
CA PRO A 231 -8.14 13.20 1.59
C PRO A 231 -8.83 14.18 2.53
N SER A 232 -9.27 15.33 2.01
CA SER A 232 -10.30 16.09 2.70
C SER A 232 -11.68 15.40 2.52
N LYS A 233 -12.57 15.63 3.47
CA LYS A 233 -13.94 15.09 3.38
C LYS A 233 -14.66 15.64 2.14
N GLU A 234 -14.52 16.92 1.91
CA GLU A 234 -15.13 17.63 0.80
C GLU A 234 -14.65 17.07 -0.55
N PHE A 235 -13.37 16.69 -0.62
CA PHE A 235 -12.81 16.09 -1.82
C PHE A 235 -13.43 14.71 -2.12
N LEU A 236 -13.49 13.80 -1.15
CA LEU A 236 -14.07 12.48 -1.39
C LEU A 236 -15.57 12.54 -1.72
N GLU A 237 -16.33 13.34 -0.98
CA GLU A 237 -17.77 13.54 -1.25
C GLU A 237 -18.00 14.21 -2.62
N GLY A 238 -17.15 15.18 -2.94
CA GLY A 238 -17.19 15.88 -4.25
C GLY A 238 -16.87 14.95 -5.42
N ILE A 239 -15.85 14.10 -5.31
CA ILE A 239 -15.53 13.10 -6.34
C ILE A 239 -16.69 12.14 -6.54
N ARG A 240 -17.33 11.66 -5.47
CA ARG A 240 -18.52 10.80 -5.56
C ARG A 240 -19.63 11.52 -6.35
N ALA A 241 -19.94 12.74 -5.98
CA ALA A 241 -20.99 13.53 -6.66
C ALA A 241 -20.66 13.79 -8.14
N LEU A 242 -19.40 14.11 -8.45
CA LEU A 242 -18.96 14.35 -9.83
C LEU A 242 -19.05 13.08 -10.69
N THR A 243 -18.66 11.92 -10.16
CA THR A 243 -18.77 10.66 -10.90
C THR A 243 -20.23 10.30 -11.17
N GLU A 244 -21.12 10.43 -10.19
CA GLU A 244 -22.57 10.21 -10.36
C GLU A 244 -23.17 11.17 -11.40
N LYS A 245 -22.88 12.48 -11.31
CA LYS A 245 -23.37 13.49 -12.23
C LYS A 245 -22.98 13.20 -13.69
N ASN A 246 -21.78 12.66 -13.91
CA ASN A 246 -21.23 12.42 -15.25
C ASN A 246 -21.42 10.98 -15.74
N GLY A 247 -22.07 10.10 -14.96
CA GLY A 247 -22.23 8.69 -15.28
C GLY A 247 -20.91 7.94 -15.42
N ALA A 248 -19.90 8.36 -14.67
CA ALA A 248 -18.62 7.70 -14.52
C ALA A 248 -18.61 6.83 -13.25
N LEU A 249 -17.72 5.83 -13.20
CA LEU A 249 -17.56 5.02 -12.01
C LEU A 249 -16.56 5.66 -11.04
N LEU A 250 -16.80 5.50 -9.74
CA LEU A 250 -15.80 5.79 -8.71
C LEU A 250 -15.06 4.50 -8.35
N VAL A 251 -13.74 4.54 -8.39
CA VAL A 251 -12.88 3.42 -8.01
C VAL A 251 -11.98 3.81 -6.86
N PHE A 252 -12.04 3.05 -5.77
CA PHE A 252 -11.04 3.14 -4.70
C PHE A 252 -9.97 2.06 -4.89
N ASP A 253 -8.72 2.51 -5.04
CA ASP A 253 -7.59 1.63 -4.91
C ASP A 253 -7.27 1.45 -3.43
N GLU A 254 -7.82 0.40 -2.87
CA GLU A 254 -7.62 -0.01 -1.48
C GLU A 254 -6.55 -1.11 -1.33
N VAL A 255 -5.63 -1.22 -2.27
CA VAL A 255 -4.51 -2.16 -2.14
C VAL A 255 -3.70 -1.88 -0.88
N MET A 256 -3.58 -0.62 -0.46
CA MET A 256 -2.91 -0.23 0.78
C MET A 256 -3.87 -0.06 1.97
N THR A 257 -4.99 0.59 1.78
CA THR A 257 -5.94 0.98 2.84
C THR A 257 -6.93 -0.11 3.22
N GLY A 258 -7.22 -1.05 2.30
CA GLY A 258 -8.16 -2.15 2.52
C GLY A 258 -7.75 -3.05 3.68
N PHE A 259 -8.65 -3.27 4.62
CA PHE A 259 -8.42 -3.99 5.88
C PHE A 259 -7.27 -3.42 6.74
N ARG A 260 -6.74 -2.25 6.40
CA ARG A 260 -5.69 -1.59 7.17
C ARG A 260 -6.22 -0.49 8.06
N ILE A 261 -6.99 0.44 7.52
CA ILE A 261 -7.48 1.58 8.30
C ILE A 261 -8.79 1.29 9.03
N SER A 262 -9.57 0.35 8.51
CA SER A 262 -10.70 -0.30 9.19
C SER A 262 -10.93 -1.67 8.57
N TYR A 263 -11.80 -2.49 9.17
CA TYR A 263 -12.11 -3.82 8.64
C TYR A 263 -12.82 -3.75 7.26
N GLY A 264 -13.63 -2.72 7.02
CA GLY A 264 -14.23 -2.43 5.71
C GLY A 264 -13.44 -1.46 4.83
N GLY A 265 -12.17 -1.19 5.17
CA GLY A 265 -11.29 -0.31 4.39
C GLY A 265 -11.58 1.19 4.56
N ALA A 266 -11.02 1.98 3.64
CA ALA A 266 -11.20 3.43 3.64
C ALA A 266 -12.65 3.85 3.41
N GLN A 267 -13.38 3.13 2.58
CA GLN A 267 -14.78 3.42 2.30
C GLN A 267 -15.67 3.33 3.55
N GLN A 268 -15.41 2.40 4.46
CA GLN A 268 -16.08 2.33 5.75
C GLN A 268 -15.65 3.49 6.66
N HIS A 269 -14.35 3.81 6.69
CA HIS A 269 -13.81 4.86 7.53
C HIS A 269 -14.32 6.25 7.15
N PHE A 270 -14.36 6.57 5.87
CA PHE A 270 -14.79 7.89 5.37
C PHE A 270 -16.30 7.98 5.05
N GLY A 271 -17.01 6.86 5.01
CA GLY A 271 -18.43 6.83 4.68
C GLY A 271 -18.75 7.12 3.20
N VAL A 272 -17.78 6.95 2.31
CA VAL A 272 -17.94 7.12 0.86
C VAL A 272 -17.76 5.78 0.17
N THR A 273 -18.79 5.31 -0.53
CA THR A 273 -18.78 3.99 -1.18
C THR A 273 -18.49 4.14 -2.67
N PRO A 274 -17.39 3.53 -3.18
CA PRO A 274 -17.10 3.49 -4.62
C PRO A 274 -17.97 2.47 -5.35
N ASP A 275 -17.89 2.43 -6.67
CA ASP A 275 -18.55 1.43 -7.51
C ASP A 275 -17.70 0.16 -7.67
N VAL A 276 -16.38 0.33 -7.67
CA VAL A 276 -15.37 -0.74 -7.77
C VAL A 276 -14.25 -0.47 -6.78
N THR A 277 -13.69 -1.53 -6.20
CA THR A 277 -12.56 -1.48 -5.26
C THR A 277 -11.47 -2.46 -5.70
N THR A 278 -10.21 -2.01 -5.71
CA THR A 278 -9.05 -2.91 -5.82
C THR A 278 -8.45 -3.17 -4.45
N MET A 279 -7.96 -4.38 -4.23
CA MET A 279 -7.42 -4.84 -2.94
C MET A 279 -6.15 -5.67 -3.17
N GLY A 280 -5.35 -5.81 -2.12
CA GLY A 280 -4.12 -6.59 -2.12
C GLY A 280 -3.50 -6.61 -0.73
N LYS A 281 -2.19 -6.76 -0.66
CA LYS A 281 -1.42 -6.64 0.60
C LYS A 281 -2.02 -7.43 1.77
N VAL A 282 -2.82 -6.78 2.63
CA VAL A 282 -3.41 -7.37 3.85
C VAL A 282 -4.24 -8.62 3.54
N ILE A 283 -5.04 -8.63 2.46
CA ILE A 283 -5.87 -9.79 2.10
C ILE A 283 -5.07 -11.05 1.73
N GLY A 284 -3.77 -10.94 1.55
CA GLY A 284 -2.86 -12.05 1.28
C GLY A 284 -2.11 -12.54 2.50
N GLY A 285 -2.18 -11.84 3.64
CA GLY A 285 -1.49 -12.24 4.86
C GLY A 285 0.03 -12.41 4.70
N GLY A 286 0.64 -11.66 3.76
CA GLY A 286 2.07 -11.75 3.43
C GLY A 286 2.38 -12.55 2.16
N LEU A 287 1.39 -13.23 1.56
CA LEU A 287 1.55 -13.98 0.30
C LEU A 287 1.05 -13.17 -0.90
N PRO A 288 1.52 -13.50 -2.14
CA PRO A 288 1.10 -12.80 -3.36
C PRO A 288 -0.39 -12.96 -3.62
N VAL A 289 -1.11 -11.85 -3.59
CA VAL A 289 -2.54 -11.77 -3.89
C VAL A 289 -2.91 -10.35 -4.30
N GLY A 290 -3.90 -10.25 -5.16
CA GLY A 290 -4.68 -9.06 -5.41
C GLY A 290 -6.14 -9.47 -5.60
N ALA A 291 -7.02 -8.49 -5.60
CA ALA A 291 -8.43 -8.68 -5.95
C ALA A 291 -9.03 -7.38 -6.46
N TYR A 292 -10.05 -7.48 -7.27
CA TYR A 292 -10.96 -6.37 -7.57
C TYR A 292 -12.40 -6.85 -7.44
N GLY A 293 -13.22 -5.97 -6.93
CA GLY A 293 -14.62 -6.26 -6.66
C GLY A 293 -15.48 -5.01 -6.74
N GLY A 294 -16.79 -5.18 -6.75
CA GLY A 294 -17.72 -4.07 -6.85
C GLY A 294 -19.14 -4.57 -6.96
N LYS A 295 -20.03 -3.70 -7.44
CA LYS A 295 -21.43 -4.06 -7.71
C LYS A 295 -21.51 -5.27 -8.63
N LYS A 296 -22.46 -6.16 -8.35
CA LYS A 296 -22.60 -7.42 -9.08
C LYS A 296 -22.76 -7.20 -10.58
N GLU A 297 -23.58 -6.24 -10.99
CA GLU A 297 -23.84 -5.92 -12.39
C GLU A 297 -22.55 -5.49 -13.16
N ILE A 298 -21.62 -4.82 -12.47
CA ILE A 298 -20.33 -4.44 -13.04
C ILE A 298 -19.44 -5.67 -13.14
N MET A 299 -19.35 -6.45 -12.08
CA MET A 299 -18.47 -7.62 -12.00
C MET A 299 -18.88 -8.76 -12.93
N GLU A 300 -20.15 -8.87 -13.29
CA GLU A 300 -20.66 -9.85 -14.26
C GLU A 300 -20.16 -9.60 -15.70
N MET A 301 -19.51 -8.45 -15.98
CA MET A 301 -18.77 -8.24 -17.23
C MET A 301 -17.52 -9.12 -17.35
N VAL A 302 -17.00 -9.63 -16.23
CA VAL A 302 -15.76 -10.44 -16.22
C VAL A 302 -16.04 -11.86 -16.70
N ALA A 303 -15.21 -12.36 -17.62
CA ALA A 303 -15.30 -13.73 -18.11
C ALA A 303 -15.13 -14.76 -16.98
N PRO A 304 -15.87 -15.88 -16.97
CA PRO A 304 -16.75 -16.38 -18.03
C PRO A 304 -18.21 -15.87 -17.97
N ALA A 305 -18.59 -15.04 -16.99
CA ALA A 305 -19.95 -14.50 -16.91
C ALA A 305 -20.23 -13.47 -18.02
N GLY A 306 -19.25 -12.63 -18.33
CA GLY A 306 -19.32 -11.64 -19.41
C GLY A 306 -18.12 -11.73 -20.37
N PRO A 307 -17.97 -10.74 -21.27
CA PRO A 307 -16.97 -10.79 -22.33
C PRO A 307 -15.59 -10.29 -21.95
N MET A 308 -15.43 -9.62 -20.79
CA MET A 308 -14.15 -9.00 -20.40
C MET A 308 -13.17 -10.05 -19.87
N TYR A 309 -12.07 -10.27 -20.61
CA TYR A 309 -11.10 -11.30 -20.29
C TYR A 309 -10.11 -10.88 -19.20
N GLN A 310 -9.96 -11.75 -18.19
CA GLN A 310 -8.88 -11.72 -17.20
C GLN A 310 -8.63 -13.16 -16.74
N ALA A 311 -7.36 -13.56 -16.62
CA ALA A 311 -6.96 -14.88 -16.14
C ALA A 311 -5.64 -14.80 -15.37
N GLY A 312 -5.40 -15.79 -14.50
CA GLY A 312 -4.14 -15.93 -13.76
C GLY A 312 -4.00 -17.37 -13.26
N THR A 313 -2.90 -18.04 -13.62
CA THR A 313 -2.65 -19.44 -13.27
C THR A 313 -2.68 -19.72 -11.79
N LEU A 314 -2.15 -18.78 -10.97
CA LEU A 314 -2.05 -18.90 -9.51
C LEU A 314 -3.08 -18.04 -8.77
N SER A 315 -3.97 -17.35 -9.49
CA SER A 315 -5.05 -16.58 -8.86
C SER A 315 -5.95 -17.50 -8.05
N GLY A 316 -6.19 -17.16 -6.79
CA GLY A 316 -6.97 -17.99 -5.87
C GLY A 316 -6.21 -19.23 -5.33
N ASN A 317 -4.86 -19.23 -5.40
CA ASN A 317 -4.08 -20.35 -4.89
C ASN A 317 -4.35 -20.60 -3.39
N PRO A 318 -4.35 -21.87 -2.96
CA PRO A 318 -4.78 -22.23 -1.61
C PRO A 318 -3.94 -21.62 -0.49
N LEU A 319 -2.65 -21.37 -0.70
CA LEU A 319 -1.79 -20.76 0.32
C LEU A 319 -2.16 -19.31 0.56
N ALA A 320 -2.26 -18.49 -0.51
CA ALA A 320 -2.65 -17.08 -0.37
C ALA A 320 -4.06 -16.94 0.20
N MET A 321 -5.01 -17.78 -0.23
CA MET A 321 -6.36 -17.80 0.34
C MET A 321 -6.35 -18.15 1.82
N THR A 322 -5.59 -19.18 2.23
CA THR A 322 -5.47 -19.59 3.65
C THR A 322 -4.87 -18.49 4.52
N ALA A 323 -3.78 -17.86 4.07
CA ALA A 323 -3.15 -16.77 4.79
C ALA A 323 -4.10 -15.56 4.92
N GLY A 324 -4.80 -15.20 3.83
CA GLY A 324 -5.79 -14.14 3.84
C GLY A 324 -6.93 -14.41 4.82
N ILE A 325 -7.55 -15.58 4.75
CA ILE A 325 -8.63 -16.01 5.67
C ILE A 325 -8.18 -15.84 7.12
N LYS A 326 -7.01 -16.41 7.48
CA LYS A 326 -6.52 -16.36 8.86
C LYS A 326 -6.19 -14.94 9.30
N THR A 327 -5.62 -14.13 8.43
CA THR A 327 -5.35 -12.70 8.71
C THR A 327 -6.64 -11.93 8.97
N LEU A 328 -7.66 -12.09 8.14
CA LEU A 328 -8.95 -11.41 8.33
C LEU A 328 -9.70 -11.93 9.57
N GLU A 329 -9.60 -13.21 9.91
CA GLU A 329 -10.11 -13.75 11.19
C GLU A 329 -9.47 -13.08 12.41
N ILE A 330 -8.17 -12.82 12.38
CA ILE A 330 -7.47 -12.12 13.46
C ILE A 330 -7.93 -10.66 13.53
N LEU A 331 -8.00 -9.98 12.40
CA LEU A 331 -8.39 -8.57 12.32
C LEU A 331 -9.86 -8.32 12.71
N SER A 332 -10.74 -9.30 12.51
CA SER A 332 -12.16 -9.19 12.91
C SER A 332 -12.37 -9.23 14.43
N ARG A 333 -11.36 -9.59 15.21
CA ARG A 333 -11.46 -9.64 16.68
C ARG A 333 -11.61 -8.24 17.27
N PRO A 334 -12.46 -8.07 18.30
CA PRO A 334 -12.66 -6.77 18.94
C PRO A 334 -11.35 -6.13 19.43
N GLY A 335 -11.24 -4.83 19.30
CA GLY A 335 -10.11 -4.04 19.84
C GLY A 335 -8.84 -4.03 18.96
N GLN A 336 -8.80 -4.73 17.82
CA GLN A 336 -7.59 -4.78 16.99
C GLN A 336 -7.28 -3.42 16.36
N TYR A 337 -8.27 -2.77 15.77
CA TYR A 337 -8.09 -1.47 15.11
C TYR A 337 -7.91 -0.34 16.10
N GLU A 338 -8.62 -0.36 17.23
CA GLU A 338 -8.47 0.62 18.30
C GLU A 338 -7.05 0.59 18.89
N LYS A 339 -6.52 -0.62 19.13
CA LYS A 339 -5.14 -0.79 19.60
C LYS A 339 -4.13 -0.28 18.58
N LEU A 340 -4.34 -0.62 17.30
CA LEU A 340 -3.45 -0.22 16.22
C LEU A 340 -3.44 1.31 16.06
N ALA A 341 -4.61 1.94 16.05
CA ALA A 341 -4.77 3.38 15.95
C ALA A 341 -4.06 4.11 17.12
N ALA A 342 -4.31 3.68 18.36
CA ALA A 342 -3.70 4.30 19.53
C ALA A 342 -2.17 4.20 19.56
N LEU A 343 -1.60 3.07 19.10
CA LEU A 343 -0.15 2.90 19.02
C LEU A 343 0.46 3.78 17.92
N THR A 344 -0.19 3.88 16.78
CA THR A 344 0.28 4.68 15.64
C THR A 344 0.20 6.18 15.97
N GLU A 345 -0.91 6.63 16.57
CA GLU A 345 -1.08 8.02 17.02
C GLU A 345 0.01 8.41 18.01
N LYS A 346 0.24 7.59 19.04
CA LYS A 346 1.32 7.82 20.01
C LYS A 346 2.70 7.92 19.36
N LEU A 347 3.00 7.09 18.36
CA LEU A 347 4.26 7.15 17.62
C LEU A 347 4.39 8.49 16.90
N VAL A 348 3.35 8.85 16.13
CA VAL A 348 3.35 10.07 15.32
C VAL A 348 3.46 11.32 16.16
N GLU A 349 2.64 11.43 17.22
CA GLU A 349 2.70 12.56 18.16
C GLU A 349 4.09 12.70 18.79
N GLY A 350 4.69 11.57 19.21
CA GLY A 350 6.04 11.55 19.78
C GLY A 350 7.10 12.03 18.80
N VAL A 351 7.10 11.52 17.57
CA VAL A 351 8.08 11.93 16.54
C VAL A 351 7.92 13.41 16.17
N LEU A 352 6.70 13.89 16.01
CA LEU A 352 6.43 15.30 15.68
C LEU A 352 6.85 16.24 16.84
N ALA A 353 6.56 15.86 18.09
CA ALA A 353 6.92 16.65 19.26
C ALA A 353 8.44 16.76 19.42
N GLU A 354 9.16 15.63 19.35
CA GLU A 354 10.62 15.60 19.48
C GLU A 354 11.31 16.31 18.30
N GLY A 355 10.81 16.14 17.08
CA GLY A 355 11.33 16.82 15.90
C GLY A 355 11.20 18.35 16.02
N LYS A 356 10.03 18.85 16.44
CA LYS A 356 9.79 20.27 16.68
C LYS A 356 10.63 20.81 17.84
N ALA A 357 10.73 20.07 18.95
CA ALA A 357 11.57 20.44 20.10
C ALA A 357 13.05 20.54 19.72
N ALA A 358 13.51 19.72 18.76
CA ALA A 358 14.86 19.80 18.22
C ALA A 358 15.03 20.92 17.16
N GLY A 359 14.02 21.74 16.89
CA GLY A 359 14.08 22.88 15.98
C GLY A 359 13.93 22.50 14.50
N HIS A 360 13.33 21.33 14.21
CA HIS A 360 13.09 20.91 12.82
C HIS A 360 11.68 21.28 12.36
N ALA A 361 11.57 21.80 11.13
CA ALA A 361 10.31 21.80 10.40
C ALA A 361 9.95 20.35 10.11
N ILE A 362 8.84 19.88 10.66
CA ILE A 362 8.30 18.51 10.48
C ILE A 362 6.79 18.54 10.62
N CYS A 363 6.11 17.89 9.69
CA CYS A 363 4.68 17.64 9.74
C CYS A 363 4.39 16.18 9.41
N GLY A 364 3.17 15.74 9.59
CA GLY A 364 2.75 14.38 9.31
C GLY A 364 1.46 14.04 10.05
N GLY A 365 1.06 12.79 9.95
CA GLY A 365 -0.16 12.32 10.58
C GLY A 365 -0.31 10.81 10.50
N SER A 366 -1.45 10.33 10.98
CA SER A 366 -1.82 8.92 10.92
C SER A 366 -3.32 8.72 10.74
N ILE A 367 -3.69 7.60 10.16
CA ILE A 367 -5.04 7.05 10.16
C ILE A 367 -4.93 5.58 10.50
N SER A 368 -5.44 5.19 11.67
CA SER A 368 -5.33 3.82 12.18
C SER A 368 -3.87 3.30 12.08
N GLY A 369 -3.62 2.21 11.36
CA GLY A 369 -2.30 1.61 11.21
C GLY A 369 -1.47 2.12 10.02
N MET A 370 -1.65 3.36 9.59
CA MET A 370 -0.93 3.99 8.50
C MET A 370 -0.47 5.40 8.91
N PHE A 371 0.77 5.76 8.62
CA PHE A 371 1.33 7.06 9.03
C PHE A 371 2.38 7.58 8.04
N GLY A 372 2.77 8.84 8.20
CA GLY A 372 3.90 9.42 7.49
C GLY A 372 4.36 10.75 8.06
N PHE A 373 5.56 11.14 7.66
CA PHE A 373 6.20 12.40 8.08
C PHE A 373 6.82 13.09 6.87
N PHE A 374 6.82 14.42 6.90
CA PHE A 374 7.50 15.26 5.93
C PHE A 374 8.37 16.28 6.66
N PHE A 375 9.58 16.51 6.16
CA PHE A 375 10.47 17.55 6.68
C PHE A 375 10.16 18.89 6.00
N CYS A 376 9.02 19.47 6.35
CA CYS A 376 8.54 20.80 5.94
C CYS A 376 7.57 21.34 7.00
N ASP A 377 7.15 22.60 6.86
CA ASP A 377 6.23 23.22 7.80
C ASP A 377 4.78 22.68 7.68
N GLY A 378 4.40 22.11 6.54
CA GLY A 378 3.10 21.50 6.27
C GLY A 378 1.89 22.44 6.40
N PRO A 379 0.67 21.92 6.30
CA PRO A 379 0.35 20.52 5.98
C PRO A 379 0.73 20.14 4.55
N VAL A 380 0.79 18.82 4.26
CA VAL A 380 0.98 18.28 2.92
C VAL A 380 -0.33 17.66 2.46
N ALA A 381 -0.93 18.22 1.43
CA ALA A 381 -2.24 17.84 0.91
C ALA A 381 -2.21 17.24 -0.51
N ASN A 382 -1.10 17.39 -1.22
CA ASN A 382 -0.93 16.90 -2.59
C ASN A 382 0.52 16.50 -2.88
N PHE A 383 0.77 15.97 -4.09
CA PHE A 383 2.09 15.48 -4.50
C PHE A 383 3.11 16.62 -4.62
N GLN A 384 2.71 17.80 -5.10
CA GLN A 384 3.62 18.94 -5.27
C GLN A 384 4.14 19.41 -3.90
N GLU A 385 3.27 19.51 -2.90
CA GLU A 385 3.66 19.82 -1.52
C GLU A 385 4.55 18.74 -0.91
N ALA A 386 4.27 17.45 -1.18
CA ALA A 386 5.11 16.36 -0.73
C ALA A 386 6.53 16.44 -1.31
N THR A 387 6.66 16.79 -2.59
CA THR A 387 7.97 16.94 -3.26
C THR A 387 8.76 18.16 -2.80
N ALA A 388 8.13 19.13 -2.16
CA ALA A 388 8.77 20.30 -1.57
C ALA A 388 9.46 19.98 -0.21
N SER A 389 9.27 18.79 0.37
CA SER A 389 9.91 18.39 1.63
C SER A 389 11.43 18.15 1.46
N ASP A 390 12.19 18.35 2.55
CA ASP A 390 13.66 18.16 2.58
C ASP A 390 14.02 16.66 2.55
N THR A 391 14.15 16.11 1.36
CA THR A 391 14.50 14.71 1.13
C THR A 391 15.93 14.35 1.57
N ASP A 392 16.86 15.32 1.56
CA ASP A 392 18.22 15.11 2.06
C ASP A 392 18.23 14.96 3.58
N LYS A 393 17.39 15.73 4.28
CA LYS A 393 17.19 15.58 5.72
C LYS A 393 16.55 14.23 6.03
N PHE A 394 15.55 13.83 5.27
CA PHE A 394 14.95 12.50 5.40
C PHE A 394 16.00 11.39 5.24
N ALA A 395 16.85 11.47 4.22
CA ALA A 395 17.89 10.49 3.97
C ALA A 395 18.88 10.37 5.15
N ARG A 396 19.30 11.50 5.72
CA ARG A 396 20.16 11.51 6.93
C ARG A 396 19.46 10.91 8.14
N TRP A 397 18.20 11.29 8.35
CA TRP A 397 17.37 10.78 9.44
C TRP A 397 17.14 9.27 9.30
N HIS A 398 16.78 8.79 8.11
CA HIS A 398 16.58 7.37 7.83
C HIS A 398 17.83 6.54 8.19
N ARG A 399 19.02 6.95 7.74
CA ARG A 399 20.28 6.26 8.07
C ARG A 399 20.56 6.26 9.57
N ALA A 400 20.37 7.39 10.22
CA ALA A 400 20.56 7.50 11.68
C ALA A 400 19.57 6.61 12.47
N MET A 401 18.35 6.45 12.00
CA MET A 401 17.36 5.54 12.58
C MET A 401 17.73 4.08 12.34
N LEU A 402 18.18 3.74 11.13
CA LEU A 402 18.64 2.39 10.79
C LEU A 402 19.81 1.94 11.69
N GLU A 403 20.81 2.80 11.89
CA GLU A 403 21.94 2.55 12.81
C GLU A 403 21.50 2.34 14.27
N ARG A 404 20.32 2.82 14.65
CA ARG A 404 19.72 2.67 15.98
C ARG A 404 18.72 1.50 16.07
N GLY A 405 18.67 0.67 15.05
CA GLY A 405 17.78 -0.49 15.01
C GLY A 405 16.32 -0.14 14.72
N VAL A 406 16.06 0.91 13.95
CA VAL A 406 14.71 1.24 13.45
C VAL A 406 14.71 1.23 11.93
N TYR A 407 13.91 0.33 11.36
CA TYR A 407 13.77 0.17 9.91
C TYR A 407 12.52 0.87 9.40
N LEU A 408 12.75 1.92 8.62
CA LEU A 408 11.72 2.71 7.93
C LEU A 408 11.84 2.53 6.43
N ALA A 409 10.80 2.90 5.70
CA ALA A 409 10.85 2.86 4.24
C ALA A 409 12.00 3.76 3.72
N PRO A 410 12.85 3.26 2.79
CA PRO A 410 13.98 4.02 2.27
C PRO A 410 13.54 5.03 1.19
N SER A 411 12.46 5.74 1.43
CA SER A 411 11.94 6.82 0.61
C SER A 411 11.03 7.73 1.43
N GLN A 412 11.17 9.05 1.26
CA GLN A 412 10.26 10.04 1.84
C GLN A 412 8.81 9.86 1.34
N TYR A 413 8.65 9.28 0.14
CA TYR A 413 7.37 9.13 -0.55
C TYR A 413 6.67 7.80 -0.25
N GLU A 414 7.01 7.15 0.85
CA GLU A 414 6.34 5.94 1.31
C GLU A 414 5.69 6.16 2.66
N ALA A 415 4.47 5.64 2.83
CA ALA A 415 3.84 5.58 4.14
C ALA A 415 4.51 4.52 5.02
N GLY A 416 4.43 4.71 6.34
CA GLY A 416 4.82 3.76 7.37
C GLY A 416 3.61 2.98 7.92
N PHE A 417 3.91 1.86 8.59
CA PHE A 417 2.91 0.92 9.08
C PHE A 417 3.21 0.46 10.51
#